data_9b6188d84db247dbcf0682e658d25fa2
#
_entry.id   9b6188d84db247dbcf0682e658d25fa2
#
_cell.length_a   1.000
_cell.length_b   1.000
_cell.length_c   1.000
_cell.angle_alpha   90.00
_cell.angle_beta   90.00
_cell.angle_gamma   90.00
#
_symmetry.space_group_name_H-M   'P 1'
#
loop_
_entity.id
_entity.type
_entity.pdbx_description
1 polymer ?
#
loop_
_entity_poly.entity_id
_entity_poly.type
_entity_poly.pdbx_seq_one_letter_code
_entity_poly.pdbx_strand_id
1 'polypeptide(L)'
;MTTDLIIRARAGDGEAFRELTEPYRRELQVHCYRMLGSFQDAEDALQDTLLAAWQGLKGFEGRASIRTWLYRIATNRCLNARRSASRRPAKEWDIAEYEPPQPTRLGEIVWLQPYPDVL
;
A
#
# COMPACT_ATOMS: atom_id res chain seq x y z
N MET A 1 7.43 8.50 21.06
CA MET A 1 6.42 9.08 20.27
C MET A 1 5.69 8.10 19.43
N THR A 2 6.36 7.42 18.53
CA THR A 2 5.67 6.45 17.68
C THR A 2 5.02 5.36 18.49
N THR A 3 5.72 4.85 19.48
CA THR A 3 5.17 3.80 20.30
C THR A 3 3.91 4.25 21.01
N ASP A 4 3.92 5.47 21.48
CA ASP A 4 2.78 6.02 22.17
C ASP A 4 1.59 6.12 21.22
N LEU A 5 1.83 6.56 20.00
CA LEU A 5 0.75 6.67 19.02
C LEU A 5 0.19 5.29 18.69
N ILE A 6 1.04 4.29 18.62
CA ILE A 6 0.60 2.95 18.33
C ILE A 6 -0.31 2.44 19.44
N ILE A 7 0.09 2.66 20.67
CA ILE A 7 -0.70 2.22 21.80
C ILE A 7 -2.06 2.89 21.82
N ARG A 8 -2.08 4.19 21.59
CA ARG A 8 -3.34 4.92 21.58
C ARG A 8 -4.22 4.50 20.42
N ALA A 9 -3.61 4.29 19.26
CA ALA A 9 -4.38 3.89 18.08
C ALA A 9 -4.98 2.50 18.28
N ARG A 10 -4.23 1.61 18.92
CA ARG A 10 -4.73 0.28 19.16
C ARG A 10 -5.93 0.30 20.11
N ALA A 11 -5.96 1.30 20.95
CA ALA A 11 -7.06 1.44 21.88
C ALA A 11 -8.28 2.09 21.24
N GLY A 12 -8.20 2.42 19.95
CA GLY A 12 -9.32 2.99 19.25
C GLY A 12 -9.26 4.48 19.01
N ASP A 13 -8.11 5.10 19.29
CA ASP A 13 -7.94 6.54 19.09
C ASP A 13 -7.65 6.82 17.62
N GLY A 14 -8.64 7.25 16.87
CA GLY A 14 -8.50 7.54 15.46
C GLY A 14 -7.56 8.67 15.15
N GLU A 15 -7.48 9.65 16.07
CA GLU A 15 -6.57 10.75 15.87
C GLU A 15 -5.12 10.29 15.98
N ALA A 16 -4.85 9.38 16.90
CA ALA A 16 -3.52 8.85 17.05
C ALA A 16 -3.14 8.06 15.79
N PHE A 17 -4.07 7.33 15.22
CA PHE A 17 -3.80 6.58 14.00
C PHE A 17 -3.51 7.54 12.86
N ARG A 18 -4.25 8.62 12.79
CA ARG A 18 -4.03 9.58 11.76
C ARG A 18 -2.65 10.19 11.87
N GLU A 19 -2.24 10.56 13.07
CA GLU A 19 -0.92 11.11 13.28
C GLU A 19 0.17 10.09 12.97
N LEU A 20 -0.10 8.83 13.27
CA LEU A 20 0.84 7.78 13.04
C LEU A 20 1.10 7.56 11.55
N THR A 21 0.07 7.68 10.73
CA THR A 21 0.17 7.37 9.30
C THR A 21 0.43 8.59 8.42
N GLU A 22 0.13 9.77 8.92
CA GLU A 22 0.25 10.99 8.13
C GLU A 22 1.62 11.17 7.47
N PRO A 23 2.73 10.93 8.14
CA PRO A 23 4.04 11.13 7.52
C PRO A 23 4.28 10.23 6.33
N TYR A 24 3.55 9.13 6.22
CA TYR A 24 3.78 8.18 5.15
C TYR A 24 2.74 8.23 4.05
N ARG A 25 1.70 9.03 4.24
CA ARG A 25 0.60 9.05 3.32
C ARG A 25 1.00 9.36 1.89
N ARG A 26 1.81 10.38 1.73
CA ARG A 26 2.22 10.78 0.40
C ARG A 26 3.08 9.76 -0.28
N GLU A 27 4.04 9.19 0.43
CA GLU A 27 4.91 8.22 -0.20
C GLU A 27 4.14 6.94 -0.51
N LEU A 28 3.15 6.60 0.30
CA LEU A 28 2.33 5.44 -0.01
C LEU A 28 1.50 5.68 -1.26
N GLN A 29 1.02 6.90 -1.43
CA GLN A 29 0.24 7.24 -2.60
C GLN A 29 1.10 7.12 -3.86
N VAL A 30 2.33 7.59 -3.79
CA VAL A 30 3.24 7.50 -4.91
C VAL A 30 3.53 6.03 -5.23
N HIS A 31 3.71 5.23 -4.19
CA HIS A 31 3.97 3.82 -4.36
C HIS A 31 2.79 3.15 -5.07
N CYS A 32 1.59 3.43 -4.65
CA CYS A 32 0.40 2.86 -5.27
C CYS A 32 0.28 3.33 -6.72
N TYR A 33 0.59 4.58 -6.97
CA TYR A 33 0.51 5.11 -8.31
C TYR A 33 1.50 4.39 -9.23
N ARG A 34 2.68 4.12 -8.74
CA ARG A 34 3.67 3.42 -9.53
C ARG A 34 3.24 2.00 -9.86
N MET A 35 2.53 1.39 -8.96
CA MET A 35 2.08 0.03 -9.19
C MET A 35 0.83 -0.04 -10.08
N LEU A 36 -0.03 0.95 -9.99
CA LEU A 36 -1.30 0.89 -10.68
C LEU A 36 -1.41 1.74 -11.93
N GLY A 37 -0.59 2.76 -12.03
CA GLY A 37 -0.58 3.59 -13.22
C GLY A 37 -1.75 4.55 -13.38
N SER A 38 -2.61 4.65 -12.40
CA SER A 38 -3.77 5.52 -12.45
C SER A 38 -3.87 6.26 -11.13
N PHE A 39 -4.09 7.56 -11.19
CA PHE A 39 -4.19 8.36 -9.99
C PHE A 39 -5.41 7.94 -9.18
N GLN A 40 -6.52 7.71 -9.85
CA GLN A 40 -7.75 7.31 -9.19
C GLN A 40 -7.58 5.96 -8.51
N ASP A 41 -6.98 5.00 -9.19
CA ASP A 41 -6.78 3.69 -8.61
C ASP A 41 -5.80 3.76 -7.44
N ALA A 42 -4.82 4.64 -7.53
CA ALA A 42 -3.85 4.79 -6.45
C ALA A 42 -4.54 5.36 -5.22
N GLU A 43 -5.44 6.29 -5.43
CA GLU A 43 -6.15 6.89 -4.33
C GLU A 43 -7.02 5.85 -3.63
N ASP A 44 -7.70 5.03 -4.40
CA ASP A 44 -8.53 3.96 -3.85
C ASP A 44 -7.69 2.96 -3.09
N ALA A 45 -6.54 2.61 -3.63
CA ALA A 45 -5.67 1.66 -2.97
C ALA A 45 -5.10 2.23 -1.68
N LEU A 46 -4.82 3.53 -1.66
CA LEU A 46 -4.33 4.16 -0.46
C LEU A 46 -5.38 4.13 0.64
N GLN A 47 -6.63 4.44 0.29
CA GLN A 47 -7.70 4.40 1.27
C GLN A 47 -7.89 2.99 1.80
N ASP A 48 -7.84 2.02 0.91
CA ASP A 48 -7.98 0.64 1.28
C ASP A 48 -6.83 0.19 2.18
N THR A 49 -5.63 0.68 1.90
CA THR A 49 -4.46 0.37 2.70
C THR A 49 -4.62 0.91 4.12
N LEU A 50 -5.05 2.16 4.23
CA LEU A 50 -5.19 2.76 5.54
C LEU A 50 -6.30 2.09 6.34
N LEU A 51 -7.37 1.68 5.69
CA LEU A 51 -8.44 0.99 6.36
C LEU A 51 -7.95 -0.39 6.83
N ALA A 52 -7.22 -1.09 5.99
CA ALA A 52 -6.69 -2.39 6.36
C ALA A 52 -5.72 -2.26 7.52
N ALA A 53 -4.92 -1.20 7.50
CA ALA A 53 -3.98 -0.96 8.58
C ALA A 53 -4.70 -0.69 9.90
N TRP A 54 -5.76 0.08 9.83
CA TRP A 54 -6.55 0.39 11.02
C TRP A 54 -7.14 -0.90 11.60
N GLN A 55 -7.70 -1.72 10.74
CA GLN A 55 -8.31 -2.95 11.17
C GLN A 55 -7.31 -3.98 11.65
N GLY A 56 -6.12 -3.96 11.10
CA GLY A 56 -5.10 -4.93 11.46
C GLY A 56 -4.09 -4.46 12.48
N LEU A 57 -4.28 -3.27 13.01
CA LEU A 57 -3.29 -2.69 13.90
C LEU A 57 -3.03 -3.52 15.14
N LYS A 58 -4.04 -4.21 15.62
CA LYS A 58 -3.85 -5.03 16.80
C LYS A 58 -2.88 -6.17 16.54
N GLY A 59 -2.72 -6.56 15.29
CA GLY A 59 -1.80 -7.62 14.93
C GLY A 59 -0.40 -7.14 14.65
N PHE A 60 -0.18 -5.84 14.68
CA PHE A 60 1.14 -5.30 14.41
C PHE A 60 2.01 -5.58 15.63
N GLU A 61 3.06 -6.34 15.44
CA GLU A 61 3.90 -6.76 16.54
C GLU A 61 5.16 -5.95 16.74
N GLY A 62 5.40 -5.01 15.89
CA GLY A 62 6.57 -4.16 16.05
C GLY A 62 7.87 -4.75 15.57
N ARG A 63 7.81 -5.89 14.86
CA ARG A 63 9.01 -6.48 14.34
C ARG A 63 9.57 -5.68 13.18
N ALA A 64 8.69 -5.00 12.45
CA ALA A 64 9.11 -4.14 11.39
C ALA A 64 8.69 -2.74 11.78
N SER A 65 9.22 -1.73 11.12
CA SER A 65 8.77 -0.38 11.40
C SER A 65 7.36 -0.22 10.87
N ILE A 66 6.67 0.78 11.37
CA ILE A 66 5.31 1.04 10.92
C ILE A 66 5.33 1.36 9.42
N ARG A 67 6.37 2.04 8.96
CA ARG A 67 6.50 2.37 7.56
C ARG A 67 6.57 1.11 6.71
N THR A 68 7.41 0.16 7.08
CA THR A 68 7.55 -1.09 6.34
C THR A 68 6.24 -1.87 6.35
N TRP A 69 5.58 -1.87 7.49
CA TRP A 69 4.33 -2.58 7.63
C TRP A 69 3.26 -1.99 6.70
N LEU A 70 3.19 -0.65 6.66
CA LEU A 70 2.23 0.01 5.77
C LEU A 70 2.54 -0.28 4.31
N TYR A 71 3.81 -0.33 3.95
CA TYR A 71 4.19 -0.63 2.57
C TYR A 71 3.80 -2.05 2.19
N ARG A 72 3.89 -2.98 3.10
CA ARG A 72 3.48 -4.35 2.83
C ARG A 72 2.00 -4.41 2.55
N ILE A 73 1.22 -3.71 3.34
CA ILE A 73 -0.22 -3.69 3.13
C ILE A 73 -0.54 -3.05 1.80
N ALA A 74 0.11 -1.92 1.50
CA ALA A 74 -0.15 -1.21 0.26
C ALA A 74 0.18 -2.07 -0.95
N THR A 75 1.31 -2.77 -0.90
CA THR A 75 1.70 -3.62 -2.00
C THR A 75 0.67 -4.71 -2.22
N ASN A 76 0.20 -5.34 -1.15
CA ASN A 76 -0.80 -6.36 -1.27
C ASN A 76 -2.10 -5.85 -1.85
N ARG A 77 -2.51 -4.65 -1.42
CA ARG A 77 -3.75 -4.09 -1.94
C ARG A 77 -3.62 -3.75 -3.41
N CYS A 78 -2.46 -3.25 -3.82
CA CYS A 78 -2.25 -2.93 -5.22
C CYS A 78 -2.21 -4.19 -6.08
N LEU A 79 -1.58 -5.24 -5.59
CA LEU A 79 -1.55 -6.48 -6.33
C LEU A 79 -2.96 -7.07 -6.47
N ASN A 80 -3.76 -6.98 -5.43
CA ASN A 80 -5.12 -7.45 -5.50
C ASN A 80 -5.94 -6.62 -6.48
N ALA A 81 -5.73 -5.32 -6.49
CA ALA A 81 -6.44 -4.44 -7.41
C ALA A 81 -6.09 -4.76 -8.85
N ARG A 82 -4.83 -5.02 -9.13
CA ARG A 82 -4.41 -5.37 -10.47
C ARG A 82 -5.00 -6.70 -10.90
N ARG A 83 -5.04 -7.65 -10.01
CA ARG A 83 -5.59 -8.94 -10.29
C ARG A 83 -7.07 -8.85 -10.60
N SER A 84 -7.78 -8.05 -9.82
CA SER A 84 -9.18 -7.84 -10.03
C SER A 84 -9.46 -7.20 -11.36
N ALA A 85 -8.69 -6.19 -11.68
CA ALA A 85 -8.87 -5.48 -12.94
C ALA A 85 -8.65 -6.40 -14.12
N SER A 86 -7.66 -7.27 -14.03
CA SER A 86 -7.38 -8.12 -15.14
C SER A 86 -8.44 -9.22 -15.32
N ARG A 87 -9.23 -9.48 -14.33
CA ARG A 87 -10.29 -10.46 -14.45
C ARG A 87 -11.59 -9.90 -14.97
N ARG A 88 -11.75 -8.59 -15.06
CA ARG A 88 -12.98 -8.01 -15.51
C ARG A 88 -13.09 -8.11 -17.00
N PRO A 89 -14.19 -8.60 -17.50
CA PRO A 89 -14.37 -8.73 -18.93
C PRO A 89 -14.32 -7.41 -19.65
N ALA A 90 -14.86 -6.42 -19.05
CA ALA A 90 -14.90 -5.13 -19.70
C ALA A 90 -13.55 -4.53 -19.89
N LYS A 91 -12.59 -5.09 -19.30
CA LYS A 91 -11.27 -4.57 -19.42
C LYS A 91 -10.40 -5.32 -20.33
N GLU A 92 -10.96 -6.15 -21.11
CA GLU A 92 -10.18 -6.87 -22.04
C GLU A 92 -9.32 -6.04 -22.86
N TRP A 93 -9.85 -4.95 -23.34
CA TRP A 93 -9.06 -4.10 -24.20
C TRP A 93 -7.92 -3.48 -23.41
N ASP A 94 -8.09 -3.30 -22.16
CA ASP A 94 -7.03 -2.75 -21.37
C ASP A 94 -5.94 -3.73 -21.23
N ILE A 95 -6.28 -4.93 -21.04
CA ILE A 95 -5.31 -5.93 -20.87
C ILE A 95 -4.47 -6.05 -22.06
N ALA A 96 -5.08 -5.98 -23.17
CA ALA A 96 -4.36 -6.08 -24.38
C ALA A 96 -3.29 -5.12 -24.42
N GLU A 97 -3.48 -3.98 -23.91
CA GLU A 97 -2.49 -3.07 -24.05
C GLU A 97 -1.46 -3.19 -23.10
N TYR A 98 -1.58 -3.72 -22.01
CA TYR A 98 -0.45 -3.70 -21.27
C TYR A 98 -0.12 -4.92 -20.73
N GLU A 99 -0.20 -5.72 -21.14
CA GLU A 99 0.19 -6.76 -20.67
C GLU A 99 1.40 -6.97 -20.44
N PRO A 100 2.08 -6.76 -20.37
CA PRO A 100 3.27 -7.02 -20.14
C PRO A 100 3.57 -7.51 -19.09
N PRO A 101 3.60 -7.72 -18.74
CA PRO A 101 3.78 -7.98 -17.83
C PRO A 101 4.46 -8.35 -17.10
N GLN A 102 4.99 -8.71 -17.16
CA GLN A 102 5.54 -8.92 -16.46
C GLN A 102 6.36 -8.50 -15.88
N PRO A 103 6.63 -8.10 -16.22
CA PRO A 103 7.57 -7.42 -15.63
C PRO A 103 7.34 -7.31 -14.26
N THR A 104 6.37 -7.75 -13.84
CA THR A 104 6.09 -7.69 -12.55
C THR A 104 7.16 -8.20 -11.73
N ARG A 105 7.81 -9.22 -12.11
CA ARG A 105 8.83 -9.74 -11.39
C ARG A 105 9.88 -8.76 -11.18
N LEU A 106 10.13 -7.99 -12.13
CA LEU A 106 11.08 -6.99 -12.04
C LEU A 106 10.71 -6.03 -11.05
N GLY A 107 9.49 -5.67 -11.01
CA GLY A 107 9.00 -4.71 -10.09
C GLY A 107 9.23 -5.15 -8.70
N GLU A 108 9.06 -6.39 -8.43
CA GLU A 108 9.29 -6.87 -7.15
C GLU A 108 10.66 -6.71 -6.72
N ILE A 109 11.59 -7.04 -7.55
CA ILE A 109 12.94 -6.91 -7.22
C ILE A 109 13.32 -5.52 -6.93
N VAL A 110 12.87 -4.63 -7.73
CA VAL A 110 13.19 -3.25 -7.54
C VAL A 110 12.75 -2.70 -6.23
N TRP A 111 11.55 -2.93 -5.84
CA TRP A 111 11.11 -2.31 -4.64
C TRP A 111 11.68 -2.98 -3.41
N LEU A 112 12.27 -4.09 -3.59
CA LEU A 112 12.89 -4.68 -2.50
C LEU A 112 14.11 -3.96 -2.14
N GLN A 113 14.72 -3.41 -3.11
CA GLN A 113 15.81 -2.66 -2.83
C GLN A 113 15.52 -1.36 -2.64
N PRO A 114 15.49 -1.04 -2.68
CA PRO A 114 15.26 0.00 -2.38
C PRO A 114 14.88 0.71 -1.98
N TYR A 115 14.90 0.63 -2.06
CA TYR A 115 14.47 1.37 -1.83
C TYR A 115 14.64 1.95 -1.20
N PRO A 116 15.07 1.74 -1.22
CA PRO A 116 15.06 2.27 -0.50
C PRO A 116 15.25 3.00 -0.14
N ASP A 117 15.34 2.83 -0.40
CA ASP A 117 15.33 3.58 -0.23
C ASP A 117 15.33 4.27 -0.10
N VAL A 118 15.36 4.06 -0.24
CA VAL A 118 15.14 4.67 -0.28
C VAL A 118 15.11 5.20 -0.11
N LEU A 119 15.37 5.03 -0.17
CA LEU A 119 15.17 5.48 -0.22
C LEU A 119 15.21 5.86 0.01
#